data_c658966e9e85156b46b1d99d6b827662
#
_entry.id   c658966e9e85156b46b1d99d6b827662
#
_cell.length_a   1.000
_cell.length_b   1.000
_cell.length_c   1.000
_cell.angle_alpha   90.00
_cell.angle_beta   90.00
_cell.angle_gamma   90.00
#
_symmetry.space_group_name_H-M   'P 1'
#
loop_
_entity.id
_entity.type
_entity.pdbx_description
1 polymer ?
#
loop_
_entity_poly.entity_id
_entity_poly.type
_entity_poly.pdbx_seq_one_letter_code
_entity_poly.pdbx_strand_id
1 'polypeptide(L)'
;MESKLENKILDAFIGKVVRKDLAFLVKGGLPVPTYVLEYLLGQYCASDDEDVINEGIDKVKQVIQNNYVHRAEAESVKGLIRESSKHRIIDKVTVVLNEKNDEYQATFANLGLSGVPIGTDYVRHNPKLLSGNGVWCIITLGYISGENIKVRWEIQTLKPIQISNIDLQDYIDQRKNFTTDEWIDFLIHTVGLNPETMNRREKFITLARLLPHVENNFNFMELGP
;
A
#
# COMPACT_ATOMS: atom_id res chain seq x y z
N MET A 1 -12.74 12.59 22.44
CA MET A 1 -11.57 13.38 22.88
C MET A 1 -10.35 12.58 22.47
N GLU A 2 -9.60 13.07 21.51
CA GLU A 2 -8.33 12.44 21.13
C GLU A 2 -7.38 12.47 22.33
N SER A 3 -6.67 11.38 22.57
CA SER A 3 -5.75 11.33 23.69
C SER A 3 -4.55 12.24 23.39
N LYS A 4 -3.94 12.82 24.43
CA LYS A 4 -2.72 13.65 24.30
C LYS A 4 -1.60 12.89 23.54
N LEU A 5 -1.61 11.56 23.62
CA LEU A 5 -0.66 10.70 22.93
C LEU A 5 -0.97 10.60 21.43
N GLU A 6 -2.25 10.51 21.03
CA GLU A 6 -2.65 10.46 19.61
C GLU A 6 -2.20 11.71 18.88
N ASN A 7 -2.45 12.90 19.42
CA ASN A 7 -1.98 14.16 18.83
C ASN A 7 -0.45 14.19 18.69
N LYS A 8 0.27 13.72 19.72
CA LYS A 8 1.74 13.62 19.68
C LYS A 8 2.24 12.67 18.60
N ILE A 9 1.51 11.57 18.36
CA ILE A 9 1.82 10.60 17.29
C ILE A 9 1.56 11.24 15.92
N LEU A 10 0.43 11.91 15.74
CA LEU A 10 0.09 12.60 14.48
C LEU A 10 1.14 13.67 14.15
N ASP A 11 1.55 14.48 15.11
CA ASP A 11 2.59 15.49 14.93
C ASP A 11 3.96 14.89 14.57
N ALA A 12 4.36 13.83 15.27
CA ALA A 12 5.67 13.20 15.05
C ALA A 12 5.76 12.45 13.72
N PHE A 13 4.65 11.89 13.23
CA PHE A 13 4.60 11.03 12.05
C PHE A 13 3.65 11.54 10.98
N ILE A 14 3.68 12.86 10.70
CA ILE A 14 2.84 13.51 9.69
C ILE A 14 2.94 12.78 8.35
N GLY A 15 1.79 12.43 7.77
CA GLY A 15 1.70 11.71 6.49
C GLY A 15 2.10 10.23 6.54
N LYS A 16 2.44 9.69 7.72
CA LYS A 16 2.77 8.27 7.93
C LYS A 16 1.74 7.52 8.76
N VAL A 17 0.90 8.24 9.50
CA VAL A 17 -0.17 7.66 10.31
C VAL A 17 -1.42 7.49 9.45
N VAL A 18 -1.97 6.29 9.46
CA VAL A 18 -3.23 5.99 8.78
C VAL A 18 -4.27 5.65 9.84
N ARG A 19 -5.39 6.34 9.79
CA ARG A 19 -6.56 6.03 10.63
C ARG A 19 -7.20 4.73 10.14
N LYS A 20 -7.05 3.66 10.91
CA LYS A 20 -7.59 2.33 10.55
C LYS A 20 -9.12 2.30 10.56
N ASP A 21 -9.76 3.12 11.39
CA ASP A 21 -11.21 3.31 11.40
C ASP A 21 -11.72 3.76 10.03
N LEU A 22 -11.05 4.71 9.37
CA LEU A 22 -11.38 5.16 8.02
C LEU A 22 -11.23 4.03 6.99
N ALA A 23 -10.20 3.18 7.14
CA ALA A 23 -10.03 2.03 6.25
C ALA A 23 -11.19 1.04 6.36
N PHE A 24 -11.73 0.82 7.55
CA PHE A 24 -12.93 -0.01 7.75
C PHE A 24 -14.19 0.62 7.13
N LEU A 25 -14.37 1.95 7.29
CA LEU A 25 -15.51 2.66 6.69
C LEU A 25 -15.49 2.61 5.16
N VAL A 26 -14.31 2.75 4.55
CA VAL A 26 -14.17 2.76 3.10
C VAL A 26 -14.20 1.35 2.52
N LYS A 27 -13.75 0.34 3.26
CA LYS A 27 -13.63 -1.03 2.77
C LYS A 27 -14.94 -1.67 2.33
N GLY A 28 -16.05 -1.44 3.01
CA GLY A 28 -17.46 -1.75 2.73
C GLY A 28 -17.81 -2.61 1.49
N GLY A 29 -17.07 -3.72 1.26
CA GLY A 29 -17.28 -4.61 0.10
C GLY A 29 -16.34 -4.35 -1.09
N LEU A 30 -15.43 -3.38 -1.02
CA LEU A 30 -14.43 -3.15 -2.06
C LEU A 30 -13.41 -4.31 -2.09
N PRO A 31 -13.14 -4.92 -3.25
CA PRO A 31 -12.23 -6.08 -3.38
C PRO A 31 -10.75 -5.69 -3.32
N VAL A 32 -10.44 -4.51 -2.82
CA VAL A 32 -9.09 -3.95 -2.74
C VAL A 32 -8.44 -4.39 -1.43
N PRO A 33 -7.16 -4.78 -1.42
CA PRO A 33 -6.42 -5.05 -0.19
C PRO A 33 -6.42 -3.84 0.76
N THR A 34 -6.52 -4.10 2.07
CA THR A 34 -6.62 -3.04 3.08
C THR A 34 -5.47 -2.05 3.01
N TYR A 35 -4.24 -2.50 2.79
CA TYR A 35 -3.08 -1.61 2.70
C TYR A 35 -3.08 -0.68 1.46
N VAL A 36 -3.80 -1.05 0.39
CA VAL A 36 -4.02 -0.15 -0.75
C VAL A 36 -4.96 1.00 -0.35
N LEU A 37 -6.01 0.68 0.43
CA LEU A 37 -6.89 1.68 1.02
C LEU A 37 -6.14 2.59 1.98
N GLU A 38 -5.36 2.01 2.89
CA GLU A 38 -4.55 2.75 3.86
C GLU A 38 -3.59 3.73 3.17
N TYR A 39 -2.93 3.28 2.10
CA TYR A 39 -2.07 4.14 1.29
C TYR A 39 -2.82 5.33 0.67
N LEU A 40 -4.00 5.09 0.09
CA LEU A 40 -4.80 6.16 -0.50
C LEU A 40 -5.36 7.10 0.58
N LEU A 41 -5.84 6.56 1.69
CA LEU A 41 -6.31 7.36 2.83
C LEU A 41 -5.18 8.23 3.39
N GLY A 42 -3.97 7.70 3.53
CA GLY A 42 -2.80 8.50 3.93
C GLY A 42 -2.47 9.64 2.97
N GLN A 43 -2.86 9.53 1.69
CA GLN A 43 -2.66 10.62 0.72
C GLN A 43 -3.77 11.67 0.73
N TYR A 44 -5.00 11.29 1.01
CA TYR A 44 -6.16 12.18 0.85
C TYR A 44 -6.84 12.56 2.17
N CYS A 45 -6.59 11.84 3.26
CA CYS A 45 -7.22 12.04 4.55
C CYS A 45 -6.20 12.35 5.68
N ALA A 46 -5.01 12.83 5.33
CA ALA A 46 -3.99 13.23 6.29
C ALA A 46 -4.30 14.64 6.86
N SER A 47 -5.41 14.76 7.60
CA SER A 47 -5.87 16.00 8.23
C SER A 47 -6.69 15.66 9.48
N ASP A 48 -6.76 16.60 10.41
CA ASP A 48 -7.61 16.54 11.61
C ASP A 48 -8.99 17.19 11.38
N ASP A 49 -9.17 17.84 10.23
CA ASP A 49 -10.42 18.47 9.83
C ASP A 49 -11.38 17.43 9.25
N GLU A 50 -12.54 17.27 9.90
CA GLU A 50 -13.56 16.28 9.49
C GLU A 50 -14.09 16.52 8.07
N ASP A 51 -14.22 17.77 7.64
CA ASP A 51 -14.68 18.10 6.30
C ASP A 51 -13.64 17.65 5.24
N VAL A 52 -12.37 17.93 5.49
CA VAL A 52 -11.25 17.47 4.64
C VAL A 52 -11.16 15.95 4.61
N ILE A 53 -11.38 15.28 5.75
CA ILE A 53 -11.40 13.82 5.83
C ILE A 53 -12.55 13.25 5.00
N ASN A 54 -13.74 13.79 5.12
CA ASN A 54 -14.93 13.33 4.36
C ASN A 54 -14.74 13.51 2.86
N GLU A 55 -14.27 14.67 2.40
CA GLU A 55 -13.91 14.89 0.99
C GLU A 55 -12.82 13.92 0.52
N GLY A 56 -11.83 13.66 1.38
CA GLY A 56 -10.76 12.70 1.14
C GLY A 56 -11.28 11.26 0.96
N ILE A 57 -12.21 10.83 1.81
CA ILE A 57 -12.87 9.52 1.72
C ILE A 57 -13.60 9.36 0.38
N ASP A 58 -14.38 10.37 -0.02
CA ASP A 58 -15.10 10.30 -1.30
C ASP A 58 -14.15 10.27 -2.49
N LYS A 59 -13.05 11.01 -2.40
CA LYS A 59 -11.98 10.97 -3.41
C LYS A 59 -11.30 9.61 -3.49
N VAL A 60 -11.05 8.95 -2.35
CA VAL A 60 -10.50 7.58 -2.31
C VAL A 60 -11.46 6.60 -2.96
N LYS A 61 -12.76 6.68 -2.65
CA LYS A 61 -13.79 5.83 -3.29
C LYS A 61 -13.82 6.02 -4.81
N GLN A 62 -13.80 7.26 -5.28
CA GLN A 62 -13.74 7.57 -6.71
C GLN A 62 -12.47 7.05 -7.38
N VAL A 63 -11.30 7.22 -6.74
CA VAL A 63 -10.03 6.70 -7.27
C VAL A 63 -10.09 5.18 -7.42
N ILE A 64 -10.67 4.48 -6.46
CA ILE A 64 -10.81 3.02 -6.53
C ILE A 64 -11.81 2.64 -7.61
N GLN A 65 -13.00 3.22 -7.63
CA GLN A 65 -14.03 2.92 -8.63
C GLN A 65 -13.54 3.13 -10.06
N ASN A 66 -12.77 4.19 -10.29
CA ASN A 66 -12.33 4.55 -11.64
C ASN A 66 -11.06 3.82 -12.09
N ASN A 67 -10.23 3.35 -11.17
CA ASN A 67 -8.91 2.85 -11.52
C ASN A 67 -8.65 1.40 -11.10
N TYR A 68 -9.39 0.86 -10.12
CA TYR A 68 -9.17 -0.53 -9.71
C TYR A 68 -9.65 -1.49 -10.80
N VAL A 69 -8.76 -2.38 -11.22
CA VAL A 69 -9.11 -3.38 -12.24
C VAL A 69 -9.79 -4.57 -11.57
N HIS A 70 -11.06 -4.78 -11.88
CA HIS A 70 -11.75 -6.01 -11.56
C HIS A 70 -11.42 -7.06 -12.62
N ARG A 71 -11.03 -8.25 -12.20
CA ARG A 71 -10.65 -9.32 -13.14
C ARG A 71 -11.77 -9.68 -14.12
N ALA A 72 -13.01 -9.58 -13.69
CA ALA A 72 -14.17 -9.82 -14.56
C ALA A 72 -14.36 -8.72 -15.64
N GLU A 73 -13.82 -7.52 -15.42
CA GLU A 73 -13.94 -6.37 -16.31
C GLU A 73 -12.66 -6.08 -17.11
N ALA A 74 -11.67 -6.98 -17.03
CA ALA A 74 -10.37 -6.80 -17.64
C ALA A 74 -10.42 -6.45 -19.14
N GLU A 75 -11.28 -7.10 -19.91
CA GLU A 75 -11.41 -6.83 -21.34
C GLU A 75 -12.04 -5.47 -21.63
N SER A 76 -13.02 -5.03 -20.80
CA SER A 76 -13.61 -3.68 -20.90
C SER A 76 -12.55 -2.61 -20.61
N VAL A 77 -11.72 -2.81 -19.59
CA VAL A 77 -10.62 -1.89 -19.26
C VAL A 77 -9.60 -1.84 -20.39
N LYS A 78 -9.23 -2.98 -20.99
CA LYS A 78 -8.35 -3.00 -22.16
C LYS A 78 -8.93 -2.24 -23.35
N GLY A 79 -10.23 -2.39 -23.60
CA GLY A 79 -10.97 -1.63 -24.61
C GLY A 79 -10.90 -0.13 -24.37
N LEU A 80 -11.17 0.29 -23.12
CA LEU A 80 -11.09 1.69 -22.70
C LEU A 80 -9.68 2.28 -22.92
N ILE A 81 -8.63 1.53 -22.52
CA ILE A 81 -7.24 1.97 -22.73
C ILE A 81 -6.93 2.14 -24.22
N ARG A 82 -7.39 1.19 -25.05
CA ARG A 82 -7.21 1.24 -26.50
C ARG A 82 -7.87 2.48 -27.13
N GLU A 83 -9.11 2.81 -26.71
CA GLU A 83 -9.88 3.95 -27.22
C GLU A 83 -9.29 5.29 -26.76
N SER A 84 -8.94 5.39 -25.46
CA SER A 84 -8.42 6.61 -24.86
C SER A 84 -6.90 6.79 -25.07
N SER A 85 -6.21 5.81 -25.70
CA SER A 85 -4.76 5.71 -25.86
C SER A 85 -3.99 5.53 -24.55
N LYS A 86 -4.54 5.90 -23.40
CA LYS A 86 -3.95 5.69 -22.06
C LYS A 86 -5.02 5.73 -20.99
N HIS A 87 -4.80 4.97 -19.92
CA HIS A 87 -5.66 5.02 -18.74
C HIS A 87 -4.85 4.70 -17.48
N ARG A 88 -5.28 5.27 -16.36
CA ARG A 88 -4.68 5.00 -15.05
C ARG A 88 -5.39 3.84 -14.40
N ILE A 89 -4.63 2.84 -13.95
CA ILE A 89 -5.15 1.62 -13.32
C ILE A 89 -4.47 1.35 -11.98
N ILE A 90 -5.15 0.59 -11.13
CA ILE A 90 -4.60 -0.01 -9.91
C ILE A 90 -4.64 -1.53 -10.11
N ASP A 91 -3.47 -2.14 -10.19
CA ASP A 91 -3.34 -3.59 -10.38
C ASP A 91 -2.10 -4.13 -9.66
N LYS A 92 -2.05 -5.43 -9.48
CA LYS A 92 -0.91 -6.14 -8.92
C LYS A 92 0.05 -6.55 -10.04
N VAL A 93 1.29 -6.10 -9.92
CA VAL A 93 2.32 -6.26 -10.96
C VAL A 93 3.43 -7.19 -10.47
N THR A 94 3.80 -8.15 -11.30
CA THR A 94 5.04 -8.93 -11.18
C THR A 94 5.94 -8.65 -12.37
N VAL A 95 7.24 -8.67 -12.16
CA VAL A 95 8.23 -8.44 -13.22
C VAL A 95 9.17 -9.62 -13.27
N VAL A 96 9.49 -10.04 -14.49
CA VAL A 96 10.47 -11.09 -14.78
C VAL A 96 11.47 -10.61 -15.82
N LEU A 97 12.69 -11.11 -15.79
CA LEU A 97 13.66 -10.91 -16.85
C LEU A 97 13.38 -11.87 -17.98
N ASN A 98 13.17 -11.35 -19.18
CA ASN A 98 13.15 -12.14 -20.40
C ASN A 98 14.58 -12.27 -20.93
N GLU A 99 15.23 -13.39 -20.64
CA GLU A 99 16.62 -13.64 -21.00
C GLU A 99 16.88 -13.63 -22.52
N LYS A 100 15.86 -13.93 -23.35
CA LYS A 100 16.02 -13.95 -24.81
C LYS A 100 16.22 -12.57 -25.40
N ASN A 101 15.56 -11.58 -24.83
CA ASN A 101 15.58 -10.21 -25.32
C ASN A 101 16.38 -9.29 -24.41
N ASP A 102 16.88 -9.78 -23.26
CA ASP A 102 17.53 -9.01 -22.22
C ASP A 102 16.68 -7.80 -21.74
N GLU A 103 15.40 -8.06 -21.56
CA GLU A 103 14.39 -7.05 -21.18
C GLU A 103 13.57 -7.49 -19.98
N TYR A 104 13.26 -6.55 -19.09
CA TYR A 104 12.26 -6.80 -18.06
C TYR A 104 10.85 -6.71 -18.63
N GLN A 105 10.01 -7.64 -18.20
CA GLN A 105 8.60 -7.72 -18.63
C GLN A 105 7.68 -7.80 -17.43
N ALA A 106 6.65 -6.95 -17.45
CA ALA A 106 5.62 -6.88 -16.43
C ALA A 106 4.41 -7.74 -16.77
N THR A 107 3.82 -8.34 -15.75
CA THR A 107 2.55 -9.07 -15.80
C THR A 107 1.58 -8.43 -14.83
N PHE A 108 0.36 -8.15 -15.29
CA PHE A 108 -0.74 -7.54 -14.56
C PHE A 108 -1.74 -8.61 -14.14
N ALA A 109 -1.92 -8.81 -12.84
CA ALA A 109 -2.67 -9.95 -12.32
C ALA A 109 -4.17 -9.89 -12.61
N ASN A 110 -4.79 -8.72 -12.44
CA ASN A 110 -6.23 -8.53 -12.64
C ASN A 110 -6.55 -8.23 -14.11
N LEU A 111 -5.75 -7.37 -14.75
CA LEU A 111 -5.92 -7.05 -16.16
C LEU A 111 -5.64 -8.26 -17.08
N GLY A 112 -4.91 -9.28 -16.57
CA GLY A 112 -4.58 -10.48 -17.33
C GLY A 112 -3.67 -10.19 -18.52
N LEU A 113 -2.81 -9.18 -18.40
CA LEU A 113 -1.87 -8.77 -19.43
C LEU A 113 -0.45 -9.19 -19.01
N SER A 114 0.30 -9.79 -19.92
CA SER A 114 1.67 -10.25 -19.67
C SER A 114 2.63 -9.82 -20.78
N GLY A 115 3.93 -9.82 -20.47
CA GLY A 115 4.96 -9.50 -21.45
C GLY A 115 5.05 -8.02 -21.83
N VAL A 116 4.56 -7.12 -20.97
CA VAL A 116 4.66 -5.67 -21.19
C VAL A 116 6.06 -5.21 -20.83
N PRO A 117 6.82 -4.59 -21.73
CA PRO A 117 8.15 -4.09 -21.41
C PRO A 117 8.10 -3.05 -20.29
N ILE A 118 9.07 -3.13 -19.37
CA ILE A 118 9.23 -2.18 -18.28
C ILE A 118 10.68 -1.72 -18.22
N GLY A 119 10.88 -0.41 -18.04
CA GLY A 119 12.22 0.16 -17.96
C GLY A 119 13.02 -0.36 -16.76
N THR A 120 14.30 -0.62 -16.97
CA THR A 120 15.23 -1.12 -15.94
C THR A 120 15.27 -0.21 -14.70
N ASP A 121 15.07 1.09 -14.87
CA ASP A 121 15.07 2.05 -13.76
C ASP A 121 13.93 1.80 -12.77
N TYR A 122 12.74 1.41 -13.26
CA TYR A 122 11.63 1.05 -12.36
C TYR A 122 11.99 -0.16 -11.49
N VAL A 123 12.64 -1.15 -12.08
CA VAL A 123 13.04 -2.38 -11.37
C VAL A 123 14.18 -2.09 -10.39
N ARG A 124 15.16 -1.29 -10.79
CA ARG A 124 16.30 -0.90 -9.94
C ARG A 124 15.85 -0.15 -8.69
N HIS A 125 14.90 0.80 -8.85
CA HIS A 125 14.36 1.56 -7.73
C HIS A 125 13.35 0.75 -6.88
N ASN A 126 12.78 -0.33 -7.43
CA ASN A 126 11.76 -1.14 -6.77
C ASN A 126 12.04 -2.64 -6.92
N PRO A 127 13.09 -3.19 -6.27
CA PRO A 127 13.49 -4.60 -6.43
C PRO A 127 12.40 -5.60 -6.06
N LYS A 128 11.44 -5.19 -5.22
CA LYS A 128 10.28 -6.01 -4.83
C LYS A 128 9.38 -6.37 -6.03
N LEU A 129 9.44 -5.65 -7.15
CA LEU A 129 8.75 -6.01 -8.38
C LEU A 129 9.18 -7.38 -8.93
N LEU A 130 10.41 -7.80 -8.67
CA LEU A 130 10.95 -9.11 -9.04
C LEU A 130 10.49 -10.23 -8.09
N SER A 131 9.81 -9.88 -6.99
CA SER A 131 9.30 -10.91 -6.08
C SER A 131 8.10 -11.62 -6.73
N GLY A 132 8.05 -12.95 -6.64
CA GLY A 132 6.98 -13.76 -7.20
C GLY A 132 5.58 -13.45 -6.63
N ASN A 133 5.52 -12.77 -5.49
CA ASN A 133 4.26 -12.36 -4.87
C ASN A 133 3.62 -11.13 -5.53
N GLY A 134 4.36 -10.40 -6.37
CA GLY A 134 3.91 -9.17 -7.03
C GLY A 134 3.67 -8.00 -6.06
N VAL A 135 3.59 -6.81 -6.62
CA VAL A 135 3.43 -5.54 -5.91
C VAL A 135 2.21 -4.82 -6.47
N TRP A 136 1.33 -4.31 -5.59
CA TRP A 136 0.25 -3.43 -6.01
C TRP A 136 0.82 -2.07 -6.43
N CYS A 137 0.41 -1.62 -7.60
CA CYS A 137 0.89 -0.40 -8.21
C CYS A 137 -0.25 0.46 -8.73
N ILE A 138 -0.02 1.76 -8.77
CA ILE A 138 -0.78 2.70 -9.59
C ILE A 138 -0.01 2.86 -10.89
N ILE A 139 -0.63 2.54 -12.01
CA ILE A 139 0.04 2.50 -13.32
C ILE A 139 -0.73 3.37 -14.32
N THR A 140 -0.04 4.17 -15.08
CA THR A 140 -0.59 4.71 -16.33
C THR A 140 -0.14 3.79 -17.46
N LEU A 141 -1.09 3.04 -17.99
CA LEU A 141 -0.86 2.11 -19.09
C LEU A 141 -1.34 2.75 -20.39
N GLY A 142 -0.47 2.74 -21.39
CA GLY A 142 -0.72 3.24 -22.73
C GLY A 142 -0.96 2.13 -23.75
N TYR A 143 -1.68 2.45 -24.82
CA TYR A 143 -1.86 1.56 -25.98
C TYR A 143 -1.45 2.29 -27.26
N ILE A 144 -0.56 1.68 -28.01
CA ILE A 144 -0.03 2.19 -29.27
C ILE A 144 -0.82 1.55 -30.43
N SER A 145 -1.58 2.33 -31.15
CA SER A 145 -2.32 1.91 -32.35
C SER A 145 -1.48 2.13 -33.59
N GLY A 146 -1.60 1.22 -34.58
CA GLY A 146 -0.91 1.35 -35.87
C GLY A 146 -0.61 0.00 -36.49
N GLU A 147 -0.10 0.02 -37.73
CA GLU A 147 0.35 -1.17 -38.45
C GLU A 147 1.80 -1.49 -38.09
N ASN A 148 2.16 -2.78 -38.09
CA ASN A 148 3.53 -3.29 -37.83
C ASN A 148 4.10 -3.01 -36.43
N ILE A 149 3.24 -2.74 -35.43
CA ILE A 149 3.68 -2.53 -34.04
C ILE A 149 3.77 -3.89 -33.33
N LYS A 150 4.99 -4.28 -32.93
CA LYS A 150 5.25 -5.54 -32.22
C LYS A 150 4.76 -5.53 -30.77
N VAL A 151 4.92 -4.39 -30.08
CA VAL A 151 4.50 -4.21 -28.69
C VAL A 151 3.53 -3.05 -28.62
N ARG A 152 2.29 -3.33 -28.23
CA ARG A 152 1.20 -2.36 -28.22
C ARG A 152 0.96 -1.72 -26.85
N TRP A 153 1.41 -2.39 -25.81
CA TRP A 153 1.22 -1.94 -24.44
C TRP A 153 2.48 -1.28 -23.91
N GLU A 154 2.32 -0.12 -23.28
CA GLU A 154 3.41 0.68 -22.73
C GLU A 154 3.12 1.11 -21.32
N ILE A 155 4.07 0.93 -20.40
CA ILE A 155 4.01 1.48 -19.05
C ILE A 155 4.57 2.90 -19.09
N GLN A 156 3.69 3.91 -19.07
CA GLN A 156 4.10 5.31 -19.04
C GLN A 156 4.55 5.74 -17.65
N THR A 157 3.82 5.32 -16.61
CA THR A 157 4.19 5.54 -15.22
C THR A 157 3.85 4.32 -14.39
N LEU A 158 4.68 4.02 -13.40
CA LEU A 158 4.43 2.97 -12.42
C LEU A 158 4.85 3.47 -11.03
N LYS A 159 3.90 3.46 -10.09
CA LYS A 159 4.13 3.83 -8.70
C LYS A 159 3.69 2.69 -7.79
N PRO A 160 4.63 1.98 -7.14
CA PRO A 160 4.29 0.97 -6.15
C PRO A 160 3.52 1.58 -4.97
N ILE A 161 2.49 0.87 -4.52
CA ILE A 161 1.67 1.28 -3.37
C ILE A 161 2.32 0.86 -2.05
N GLN A 162 3.28 -0.05 -2.10
CA GLN A 162 4.01 -0.46 -0.91
C GLN A 162 5.05 0.60 -0.52
N ILE A 163 5.17 0.86 0.78
CA ILE A 163 6.26 1.66 1.34
C ILE A 163 7.57 0.95 1.01
N SER A 164 8.28 1.43 -0.01
CA SER A 164 9.52 0.84 -0.48
C SER A 164 10.74 1.27 0.36
N ASN A 165 10.66 2.44 0.98
CA ASN A 165 11.69 3.02 1.82
C ASN A 165 11.11 3.44 3.16
N ILE A 166 11.44 2.68 4.21
CA ILE A 166 11.25 3.12 5.58
C ILE A 166 12.48 3.96 5.91
N ASP A 167 12.29 5.24 6.18
CA ASP A 167 13.33 6.07 6.73
C ASP A 167 13.53 5.70 8.20
N LEU A 168 14.42 4.73 8.44
CA LEU A 168 14.71 4.24 9.78
C LEU A 168 15.28 5.35 10.66
N GLN A 169 16.06 6.27 10.09
CA GLN A 169 16.66 7.35 10.86
C GLN A 169 15.58 8.30 11.39
N ASP A 170 14.58 8.62 10.59
CA ASP A 170 13.45 9.43 11.04
C ASP A 170 12.70 8.75 12.20
N TYR A 171 12.43 7.44 12.11
CA TYR A 171 11.81 6.71 13.22
C TYR A 171 12.67 6.73 14.50
N ILE A 172 13.99 6.59 14.38
CA ILE A 172 14.92 6.68 15.51
C ILE A 172 14.89 8.09 16.12
N ASP A 173 14.85 9.12 15.30
CA ASP A 173 14.81 10.51 15.77
C ASP A 173 13.48 10.85 16.41
N GLN A 174 12.37 10.47 15.82
CA GLN A 174 11.04 10.67 16.41
C GLN A 174 10.86 9.88 17.72
N ARG A 175 11.44 8.68 17.83
CA ARG A 175 11.42 7.88 19.07
C ARG A 175 11.93 8.67 20.29
N LYS A 176 12.88 9.57 20.10
CA LYS A 176 13.45 10.42 21.19
C LYS A 176 12.43 11.34 21.82
N ASN A 177 11.38 11.68 21.11
CA ASN A 177 10.31 12.54 21.60
C ASN A 177 9.33 11.83 22.55
N PHE A 178 9.37 10.48 22.63
CA PHE A 178 8.44 9.67 23.40
C PHE A 178 9.12 9.05 24.62
N THR A 179 8.42 9.02 25.75
CA THR A 179 8.80 8.17 26.88
C THR A 179 8.67 6.70 26.50
N THR A 180 9.24 5.82 27.31
CA THR A 180 9.13 4.38 27.03
C THR A 180 7.70 3.88 27.11
N ASP A 181 6.90 4.36 28.08
CA ASP A 181 5.51 3.95 28.21
C ASP A 181 4.65 4.50 27.05
N GLU A 182 4.82 5.76 26.64
CA GLU A 182 4.17 6.32 25.44
C GLU A 182 4.55 5.54 24.17
N TRP A 183 5.80 5.09 24.06
CA TRP A 183 6.22 4.31 22.89
C TRP A 183 5.63 2.90 22.86
N ILE A 184 5.47 2.26 24.04
CA ILE A 184 4.75 1.01 24.17
C ILE A 184 3.30 1.18 23.71
N ASP A 185 2.63 2.24 24.17
CA ASP A 185 1.26 2.54 23.79
C ASP A 185 1.14 2.85 22.29
N PHE A 186 2.08 3.60 21.72
CA PHE A 186 2.16 3.82 20.29
C PHE A 186 2.28 2.51 19.49
N LEU A 187 3.17 1.59 19.89
CA LEU A 187 3.31 0.30 19.23
C LEU A 187 2.02 -0.53 19.29
N ILE A 188 1.29 -0.49 20.41
CA ILE A 188 0.00 -1.17 20.56
C ILE A 188 -1.07 -0.54 19.66
N HIS A 189 -1.09 0.79 19.53
CA HIS A 189 -1.95 1.47 18.57
C HIS A 189 -1.65 1.05 17.12
N THR A 190 -0.38 0.86 16.76
CA THR A 190 -0.02 0.47 15.38
C THR A 190 -0.57 -0.89 14.98
N VAL A 191 -0.80 -1.80 15.93
CA VAL A 191 -1.45 -3.10 15.68
C VAL A 191 -2.97 -3.04 15.79
N GLY A 192 -3.54 -1.86 16.04
CA GLY A 192 -4.99 -1.62 16.06
C GLY A 192 -5.68 -1.98 17.37
N LEU A 193 -4.93 -2.02 18.48
CA LEU A 193 -5.46 -2.26 19.82
C LEU A 193 -5.47 -0.96 20.63
N ASN A 194 -6.38 -0.88 21.61
CA ASN A 194 -6.45 0.27 22.51
C ASN A 194 -5.61 0.03 23.78
N PRO A 195 -4.46 0.73 23.97
CA PRO A 195 -3.61 0.56 25.13
C PRO A 195 -4.24 1.07 26.43
N GLU A 196 -5.24 1.96 26.38
CA GLU A 196 -5.91 2.50 27.58
C GLU A 196 -6.71 1.43 28.34
N THR A 197 -7.16 0.39 27.64
CA THR A 197 -7.90 -0.74 28.21
C THR A 197 -6.99 -1.81 28.79
N MET A 198 -5.66 -1.66 28.66
CA MET A 198 -4.68 -2.69 29.00
C MET A 198 -3.85 -2.28 30.21
N ASN A 199 -3.66 -3.21 31.15
CA ASN A 199 -2.65 -3.05 32.18
C ASN A 199 -1.23 -3.29 31.62
N ARG A 200 -0.20 -2.92 32.38
CA ARG A 200 1.20 -2.99 31.91
C ARG A 200 1.64 -4.40 31.48
N ARG A 201 1.17 -5.43 32.17
CA ARG A 201 1.50 -6.83 31.84
C ARG A 201 0.87 -7.24 30.52
N GLU A 202 -0.37 -6.86 30.29
CA GLU A 202 -1.09 -7.13 29.03
C GLU A 202 -0.41 -6.45 27.85
N LYS A 203 0.05 -5.18 28.02
CA LYS A 203 0.84 -4.46 27.02
C LYS A 203 2.11 -5.23 26.64
N PHE A 204 2.87 -5.72 27.63
CA PHE A 204 4.09 -6.49 27.35
C PHE A 204 3.80 -7.85 26.68
N ILE A 205 2.75 -8.55 27.08
CA ILE A 205 2.33 -9.81 26.42
C ILE A 205 1.95 -9.55 24.97
N THR A 206 1.22 -8.47 24.71
CA THR A 206 0.82 -8.07 23.35
C THR A 206 2.05 -7.79 22.49
N LEU A 207 3.04 -7.06 23.00
CA LEU A 207 4.29 -6.81 22.28
C LEU A 207 5.12 -8.07 22.09
N ALA A 208 5.13 -8.99 23.07
CA ALA A 208 5.83 -10.26 22.94
C ALA A 208 5.29 -11.13 21.78
N ARG A 209 3.99 -11.05 21.48
CA ARG A 209 3.37 -11.72 20.33
C ARG A 209 3.88 -11.21 18.98
N LEU A 210 4.50 -10.03 18.95
CA LEU A 210 5.10 -9.47 17.72
C LEU A 210 6.52 -10.00 17.47
N LEU A 211 7.18 -10.60 18.46
CA LEU A 211 8.57 -11.05 18.33
C LEU A 211 8.81 -11.98 17.14
N PRO A 212 7.94 -12.97 16.83
CA PRO A 212 8.13 -13.84 15.66
C PRO A 212 8.09 -13.10 14.32
N HIS A 213 7.54 -11.89 14.29
CA HIS A 213 7.43 -11.07 13.08
C HIS A 213 8.64 -10.14 12.87
N VAL A 214 9.44 -9.91 13.92
CA VAL A 214 10.56 -8.96 13.90
C VAL A 214 11.91 -9.61 14.14
N GLU A 215 11.92 -10.81 14.77
CA GLU A 215 13.15 -11.55 15.07
C GLU A 215 13.32 -12.77 14.17
N ASN A 216 14.52 -12.95 13.64
CA ASN A 216 14.85 -14.11 12.83
C ASN A 216 14.94 -15.38 13.71
N ASN A 217 14.33 -16.48 13.23
CA ASN A 217 14.37 -17.79 13.89
C ASN A 217 13.73 -17.82 15.29
N PHE A 218 12.84 -16.88 15.59
CA PHE A 218 12.09 -16.87 16.83
C PHE A 218 10.76 -17.63 16.67
N ASN A 219 10.64 -18.74 17.42
CA ASN A 219 9.40 -19.52 17.45
C ASN A 219 8.62 -19.17 18.72
N PHE A 220 7.36 -18.88 18.56
CA PHE A 220 6.45 -18.55 19.66
C PHE A 220 5.22 -19.44 19.60
N MET A 221 4.86 -20.03 20.73
CA MET A 221 3.63 -20.82 20.87
C MET A 221 2.85 -20.28 22.06
N GLU A 222 1.63 -19.87 21.85
CA GLU A 222 0.70 -19.46 22.89
C GLU A 222 -0.40 -20.51 23.01
N LEU A 223 -0.47 -21.12 24.19
CA LEU A 223 -1.52 -22.07 24.51
C LEU A 223 -2.68 -21.28 25.13
N GLY A 224 -3.82 -21.33 24.51
CA GLY A 224 -5.06 -20.76 25.06
C GLY A 224 -5.61 -21.55 26.24
N PRO A 225 -6.59 -20.96 26.96
CA PRO A 225 -7.29 -21.66 28.00
C PRO A 225 -8.12 -22.83 27.45
#